data_5b106b58d8e01694c23f5f8de59ca4b2
#
_entry.id   5b106b58d8e01694c23f5f8de59ca4b2
#
_cell.length_a   1.000
_cell.length_b   1.000
_cell.length_c   1.000
_cell.angle_alpha   90.00
_cell.angle_beta   90.00
_cell.angle_gamma   90.00
#
_symmetry.space_group_name_H-M   'P 1'
#
loop_
_entity.id
_entity.type
_entity.pdbx_description
1 polymer ?
#
loop_
_entity_poly.entity_id
_entity_poly.type
_entity_poly.pdbx_seq_one_letter_code
_entity_poly.pdbx_strand_id
1 'polypeptide(L)'
;MPTHGLPALGLSPVTRRLVATGALALGLAVGTLQWEAPASHTPSPTEALAPAECGPGSRPETGTVGRTPADDYASGRAAEGYSCNTRLVSRLGRSGGLKVERYEDARGNVCAYYDVARMFPLGFFDAGVEGVGTAVVDMTRPRKPVRTATLLTPAMLSPHESLILHRKRGLLMAVMGNAGTLPGMFDVYDVSKDCRSPELLSSTPAGILGHESGLSPDGRTFYASSLLADTITAIDLTNPRLPVPITTFAGGWSHGVRTSRDGNLLYVADMGYPTEDNFVSGGLRIYDVSAVNARRPLAQPKLLSTYTWDDVAVPQVPEPMRIKGRDYLLMVDEFSELAFDPTFSYDPANSAGIARIIDVDDPKNPREVSALRLEVHLEENRAGDQQADPGAASPIGGYAAHYCAIPRHRNPKIAACAYIGSGLRIFDIRDPKRPKEIGYHNLPADSGGYAMAKPVFDRDRKQVWYTDFSNGFFAVRLTNDIWPSGL
;
A
#
# COMPACT_ATOMS: atom_id res chain seq x y z
N MET A 1 -14.97 3.11 48.59
CA MET A 1 -16.04 2.78 47.64
C MET A 1 -15.50 1.70 46.72
N PRO A 2 -16.17 0.55 46.52
CA PRO A 2 -15.56 -0.62 45.90
C PRO A 2 -15.62 -0.53 44.37
N THR A 3 -14.53 -0.91 43.73
CA THR A 3 -14.34 -1.08 42.31
C THR A 3 -15.07 -2.36 41.83
N HIS A 4 -16.05 -2.20 40.99
CA HIS A 4 -16.71 -3.35 40.33
C HIS A 4 -15.93 -3.74 39.07
N GLY A 5 -15.27 -4.91 39.13
CA GLY A 5 -14.71 -5.57 37.96
C GLY A 5 -15.81 -6.14 37.09
N LEU A 6 -15.71 -5.94 35.77
CA LEU A 6 -16.55 -6.60 34.78
C LEU A 6 -16.12 -8.07 34.60
N PRO A 7 -17.06 -9.02 34.44
CA PRO A 7 -16.72 -10.42 34.24
C PRO A 7 -16.21 -10.68 32.83
N ALA A 8 -15.12 -11.44 32.74
CA ALA A 8 -14.62 -11.99 31.49
C ALA A 8 -15.63 -12.97 30.90
N LEU A 9 -16.13 -12.71 29.71
CA LEU A 9 -16.94 -13.64 28.94
C LEU A 9 -16.04 -14.78 28.40
N GLY A 10 -15.99 -15.87 29.17
CA GLY A 10 -15.35 -17.11 28.74
C GLY A 10 -16.15 -17.76 27.62
N LEU A 11 -15.68 -17.68 26.40
CA LEU A 11 -16.19 -18.49 25.28
C LEU A 11 -15.73 -19.93 25.44
N SER A 12 -16.67 -20.88 25.36
CA SER A 12 -16.40 -22.30 25.53
C SER A 12 -15.56 -22.86 24.35
N PRO A 13 -14.81 -23.96 24.55
CA PRO A 13 -14.01 -24.59 23.48
C PRO A 13 -14.82 -25.05 22.26
N VAL A 14 -16.13 -25.22 22.39
CA VAL A 14 -17.04 -25.62 21.30
C VAL A 14 -17.29 -24.47 20.33
N THR A 15 -17.35 -23.21 20.82
CA THR A 15 -17.55 -22.03 19.98
C THR A 15 -16.31 -21.70 19.13
N ARG A 16 -15.12 -22.03 19.61
CA ARG A 16 -13.87 -21.86 18.82
C ARG A 16 -13.78 -22.85 17.65
N ARG A 17 -14.35 -24.07 17.76
CA ARG A 17 -14.36 -25.06 16.65
C ARG A 17 -15.39 -24.71 15.57
N LEU A 18 -16.47 -24.02 15.90
CA LEU A 18 -17.51 -23.64 14.92
C LEU A 18 -17.10 -22.44 14.02
N VAL A 19 -16.25 -21.56 14.50
CA VAL A 19 -15.72 -20.45 13.68
C VAL A 19 -14.65 -20.95 12.70
N ALA A 20 -13.82 -21.92 13.12
CA ALA A 20 -12.82 -22.52 12.24
C ALA A 20 -13.43 -23.44 11.15
N THR A 21 -14.52 -24.15 11.47
CA THR A 21 -15.20 -25.05 10.51
C THR A 21 -16.14 -24.31 9.54
N GLY A 22 -16.65 -23.14 9.88
CA GLY A 22 -17.49 -22.34 9.00
C GLY A 22 -16.70 -21.70 7.84
N ALA A 23 -15.45 -21.39 8.03
CA ALA A 23 -14.56 -20.87 6.98
C ALA A 23 -14.09 -21.98 6.01
N LEU A 24 -13.96 -23.23 6.49
CA LEU A 24 -13.56 -24.37 5.65
C LEU A 24 -14.68 -24.91 4.74
N ALA A 25 -15.94 -24.70 5.07
CA ALA A 25 -17.06 -25.31 4.32
C ALA A 25 -17.47 -24.54 3.05
N LEU A 26 -17.10 -23.28 2.88
CA LEU A 26 -17.35 -22.52 1.65
C LEU A 26 -16.20 -22.59 0.64
N GLY A 27 -15.01 -23.02 1.04
CA GLY A 27 -13.83 -23.12 0.17
C GLY A 27 -13.71 -24.42 -0.65
N LEU A 28 -14.54 -25.43 -0.39
CA LEU A 28 -14.36 -26.79 -0.95
C LEU A 28 -15.06 -27.04 -2.30
N ALA A 29 -15.69 -26.05 -2.92
CA ALA A 29 -16.49 -26.28 -4.15
C ALA A 29 -15.83 -25.84 -5.47
N VAL A 30 -14.60 -25.28 -5.48
CA VAL A 30 -13.91 -24.86 -6.71
C VAL A 30 -12.42 -25.24 -6.71
N GLY A 31 -12.08 -26.37 -6.16
CA GLY A 31 -10.69 -26.83 -6.13
C GLY A 31 -10.35 -27.80 -7.26
N THR A 32 -10.02 -27.32 -8.46
CA THR A 32 -9.06 -28.08 -9.28
C THR A 32 -7.70 -27.90 -8.62
N LEU A 33 -7.14 -29.00 -8.09
CA LEU A 33 -5.75 -29.06 -7.63
C LEU A 33 -4.84 -28.57 -8.75
N GLN A 34 -4.53 -27.27 -8.78
CA GLN A 34 -3.44 -26.77 -9.60
C GLN A 34 -2.15 -27.17 -8.87
N TRP A 35 -1.37 -28.03 -9.51
CA TRP A 35 -0.04 -28.37 -9.03
C TRP A 35 0.82 -27.08 -9.07
N GLU A 36 1.08 -26.51 -7.90
CA GLU A 36 1.91 -25.33 -7.79
C GLU A 36 3.36 -25.74 -8.05
N ALA A 37 4.00 -25.12 -9.04
CA ALA A 37 5.43 -25.23 -9.22
C ALA A 37 6.10 -24.68 -7.94
N PRO A 38 7.19 -25.30 -7.45
CA PRO A 38 7.92 -24.77 -6.31
C PRO A 38 8.35 -23.32 -6.60
N ALA A 39 8.23 -22.45 -5.59
CA ALA A 39 8.65 -21.07 -5.71
C ALA A 39 10.14 -20.98 -6.04
N SER A 40 10.50 -20.18 -7.04
CA SER A 40 11.89 -19.81 -7.24
C SER A 40 12.33 -18.85 -6.14
N HIS A 41 13.58 -18.94 -5.72
CA HIS A 41 14.13 -18.20 -4.61
C HIS A 41 15.49 -17.61 -4.96
N THR A 42 15.79 -16.41 -4.44
CA THR A 42 17.14 -15.82 -4.46
C THR A 42 17.44 -15.19 -3.10
N PRO A 43 18.69 -15.28 -2.60
CA PRO A 43 19.07 -14.59 -1.37
C PRO A 43 18.84 -13.08 -1.46
N SER A 44 18.28 -12.52 -0.38
CA SER A 44 18.01 -11.08 -0.29
C SER A 44 19.27 -10.29 0.08
N PRO A 45 19.46 -9.07 -0.47
CA PRO A 45 20.49 -8.15 0.02
C PRO A 45 20.26 -7.77 1.49
N THR A 46 21.29 -7.92 2.32
CA THR A 46 21.20 -7.69 3.79
C THR A 46 21.68 -6.30 4.21
N GLU A 47 22.41 -5.58 3.35
CA GLU A 47 22.99 -4.29 3.68
C GLU A 47 21.95 -3.16 3.62
N ALA A 48 22.08 -2.18 4.52
CA ALA A 48 21.32 -0.93 4.44
C ALA A 48 21.88 -0.01 3.36
N LEU A 49 21.02 0.82 2.80
CA LEU A 49 21.43 1.89 1.90
C LEU A 49 22.23 2.97 2.66
N ALA A 50 23.18 3.59 1.97
CA ALA A 50 23.84 4.77 2.52
C ALA A 50 22.83 5.89 2.81
N PRO A 51 23.00 6.62 3.92
CA PRO A 51 22.17 7.77 4.27
C PRO A 51 22.10 8.82 3.17
N ALA A 52 20.96 9.51 3.04
CA ALA A 52 20.83 10.62 2.12
C ALA A 52 21.76 11.79 2.50
N GLU A 53 22.48 12.35 1.51
CA GLU A 53 23.26 13.59 1.68
C GLU A 53 22.30 14.78 1.70
N CYS A 54 22.14 15.41 2.86
CA CYS A 54 21.17 16.48 3.07
C CYS A 54 21.76 17.86 2.70
N GLY A 55 21.14 18.52 1.74
CA GLY A 55 21.51 19.89 1.35
C GLY A 55 20.94 20.99 2.26
N PRO A 56 21.19 22.25 1.92
CA PRO A 56 20.74 23.41 2.71
C PRO A 56 19.23 23.42 2.96
N GLY A 57 18.86 23.84 4.18
CA GLY A 57 17.45 23.92 4.62
C GLY A 57 16.83 22.59 5.04
N SER A 58 17.61 21.53 5.06
CA SER A 58 17.23 20.23 5.64
C SER A 58 17.28 20.29 7.16
N ARG A 59 16.52 19.38 7.79
CA ARG A 59 16.53 19.09 9.24
C ARG A 59 16.74 17.60 9.42
N PRO A 60 18.00 17.13 9.36
CA PRO A 60 18.31 15.69 9.34
C PRO A 60 17.89 14.96 10.62
N GLU A 61 17.71 13.65 10.48
CA GLU A 61 17.63 12.71 11.60
C GLU A 61 18.92 12.77 12.44
N THR A 62 18.80 12.47 13.74
CA THR A 62 19.86 12.66 14.71
C THR A 62 20.51 11.35 15.19
N GLY A 63 20.02 10.21 14.71
CA GLY A 63 20.50 8.88 15.11
C GLY A 63 20.49 7.90 13.94
N THR A 64 20.15 6.65 14.21
CA THR A 64 19.98 5.59 13.21
C THR A 64 19.03 6.03 12.09
N VAL A 65 19.44 5.88 10.85
CA VAL A 65 18.63 6.29 9.68
C VAL A 65 17.30 5.56 9.68
N GLY A 66 16.23 6.35 9.62
CA GLY A 66 14.85 5.87 9.66
C GLY A 66 14.22 5.85 11.05
N ARG A 67 14.98 6.08 12.12
CA ARG A 67 14.51 6.04 13.51
C ARG A 67 14.35 7.43 14.07
N THR A 68 13.28 7.65 14.84
CA THR A 68 13.15 8.82 15.71
C THR A 68 13.67 8.46 17.10
N PRO A 69 14.76 9.06 17.58
CA PRO A 69 15.32 8.74 18.90
C PRO A 69 14.36 9.05 20.05
N ALA A 70 14.39 8.24 21.10
CA ALA A 70 13.58 8.46 22.31
C ALA A 70 13.86 9.84 22.95
N ASP A 71 15.11 10.26 22.96
CA ASP A 71 15.53 11.58 23.47
C ASP A 71 14.91 12.74 22.67
N ASP A 72 14.67 12.54 21.37
CA ASP A 72 14.04 13.56 20.53
C ASP A 72 12.54 13.70 20.85
N TYR A 73 11.87 12.62 21.27
CA TYR A 73 10.51 12.72 21.81
C TYR A 73 10.53 13.44 23.16
N ALA A 74 11.44 13.08 24.07
CA ALA A 74 11.53 13.66 25.40
C ALA A 74 11.88 15.16 25.38
N SER A 75 12.71 15.60 24.45
CA SER A 75 13.11 17.02 24.30
C SER A 75 12.12 17.85 23.49
N GLY A 76 11.14 17.21 22.82
CA GLY A 76 10.22 17.87 21.87
C GLY A 76 10.80 18.08 20.47
N ARG A 77 12.02 17.64 20.21
CA ARG A 77 12.66 17.72 18.88
C ARG A 77 11.87 16.96 17.81
N ALA A 78 11.30 15.81 18.15
CA ALA A 78 10.49 15.00 17.25
C ALA A 78 9.27 15.77 16.71
N ALA A 79 8.63 16.60 17.53
CA ALA A 79 7.47 17.42 17.12
C ALA A 79 7.80 18.45 16.03
N GLU A 80 9.07 18.82 15.88
CA GLU A 80 9.52 19.70 14.80
C GLU A 80 9.66 18.96 13.45
N GLY A 81 9.71 17.63 13.47
CA GLY A 81 9.91 16.78 12.32
C GLY A 81 11.32 16.78 11.75
N TYR A 82 11.55 15.89 10.81
CA TYR A 82 12.82 15.69 10.10
C TYR A 82 12.61 15.83 8.60
N SER A 83 13.61 16.36 7.91
CA SER A 83 13.59 16.51 6.47
C SER A 83 15.00 16.48 5.89
N CYS A 84 15.15 15.81 4.77
CA CYS A 84 16.36 15.82 3.95
C CYS A 84 15.95 16.09 2.51
N ASN A 85 16.44 17.18 1.92
CA ASN A 85 16.14 17.56 0.54
C ASN A 85 14.63 17.66 0.22
N THR A 86 13.84 17.93 1.24
CA THR A 86 12.38 18.09 1.13
C THR A 86 11.92 19.33 1.90
N ARG A 87 10.79 19.88 1.50
CA ARG A 87 10.16 21.00 2.18
C ARG A 87 8.64 20.87 2.16
N LEU A 88 8.03 20.99 3.33
CA LEU A 88 6.56 21.04 3.44
C LEU A 88 5.99 22.23 2.67
N VAL A 89 4.99 21.97 1.84
CA VAL A 89 4.23 22.99 1.07
C VAL A 89 2.93 23.31 1.78
N SER A 90 2.21 22.27 2.18
CA SER A 90 0.96 22.38 2.95
C SER A 90 0.65 21.09 3.67
N ARG A 91 -0.23 21.22 4.67
CA ARG A 91 -0.86 20.14 5.42
C ARG A 91 -2.36 20.39 5.47
N LEU A 92 -3.16 19.33 5.47
CA LEU A 92 -4.60 19.41 5.62
C LEU A 92 -5.10 18.26 6.50
N GLY A 93 -5.93 18.61 7.46
CA GLY A 93 -6.57 17.63 8.36
C GLY A 93 -5.64 17.05 9.42
N ARG A 94 -6.14 16.03 10.12
CA ARG A 94 -5.47 15.33 11.22
C ARG A 94 -5.56 13.81 11.12
N SER A 95 -6.22 13.28 10.09
CA SER A 95 -6.24 11.87 9.76
C SER A 95 -6.13 11.67 8.25
N GLY A 96 -5.56 10.56 7.85
CA GLY A 96 -5.44 10.17 6.45
C GLY A 96 -5.36 8.66 6.35
N GLY A 97 -5.82 8.13 5.23
CA GLY A 97 -5.86 6.68 4.98
C GLY A 97 -4.68 6.20 4.16
N LEU A 98 -4.90 5.16 3.37
CA LEU A 98 -3.87 4.29 2.82
C LEU A 98 -3.43 4.63 1.40
N LYS A 99 -4.17 5.48 0.68
CA LYS A 99 -3.79 5.89 -0.69
C LYS A 99 -4.12 7.35 -0.95
N VAL A 100 -3.27 7.99 -1.76
CA VAL A 100 -3.55 9.31 -2.34
C VAL A 100 -3.56 9.18 -3.85
N GLU A 101 -4.66 9.62 -4.48
CA GLU A 101 -4.77 9.72 -5.93
C GLU A 101 -4.82 11.19 -6.36
N ARG A 102 -4.13 11.54 -7.47
CA ARG A 102 -4.09 12.88 -8.07
C ARG A 102 -4.74 12.89 -9.44
N TYR A 103 -5.64 13.81 -9.64
CA TYR A 103 -6.24 14.06 -10.95
C TYR A 103 -6.17 15.55 -11.32
N GLU A 104 -6.11 15.81 -12.63
CA GLU A 104 -6.25 17.13 -13.20
C GLU A 104 -7.33 17.06 -14.27
N ASP A 105 -8.39 17.85 -14.09
CA ASP A 105 -9.52 17.85 -15.01
C ASP A 105 -9.25 18.76 -16.24
N ALA A 106 -10.15 18.70 -17.21
CA ALA A 106 -10.06 19.49 -18.44
C ALA A 106 -10.11 21.02 -18.22
N ARG A 107 -10.52 21.45 -17.02
CA ARG A 107 -10.56 22.89 -16.64
C ARG A 107 -9.27 23.34 -15.93
N GLY A 108 -8.32 22.43 -15.73
CA GLY A 108 -7.07 22.70 -15.02
C GLY A 108 -7.22 22.69 -13.50
N ASN A 109 -8.35 22.23 -12.95
CA ASN A 109 -8.43 22.00 -11.51
C ASN A 109 -7.63 20.74 -11.18
N VAL A 110 -6.88 20.81 -10.10
CA VAL A 110 -6.08 19.69 -9.59
C VAL A 110 -6.66 19.21 -8.29
N CYS A 111 -6.96 17.90 -8.22
CA CYS A 111 -7.59 17.30 -7.06
C CYS A 111 -6.73 16.18 -6.46
N ALA A 112 -6.85 16.00 -5.15
CA ALA A 112 -6.41 14.82 -4.42
C ALA A 112 -7.62 14.07 -3.87
N TYR A 113 -7.54 12.73 -3.87
CA TYR A 113 -8.53 11.84 -3.27
C TYR A 113 -7.82 10.91 -2.30
N TYR A 114 -8.33 10.79 -1.08
CA TYR A 114 -7.80 9.86 -0.09
C TYR A 114 -8.85 9.49 0.96
N ASP A 115 -8.74 8.31 1.54
CA ASP A 115 -9.55 7.86 2.66
C ASP A 115 -9.19 8.66 3.91
N VAL A 116 -10.17 9.12 4.67
CA VAL A 116 -9.94 9.80 5.95
C VAL A 116 -10.04 8.86 7.14
N ALA A 117 -10.54 7.64 6.97
CA ALA A 117 -10.53 6.61 7.99
C ALA A 117 -9.11 6.06 8.18
N ARG A 118 -8.74 5.75 9.42
CA ARG A 118 -7.40 5.21 9.71
C ARG A 118 -7.23 3.79 9.20
N MET A 119 -8.04 2.84 9.63
CA MET A 119 -8.00 1.47 9.13
C MET A 119 -9.39 0.87 8.94
N PHE A 120 -10.14 0.68 10.00
CA PHE A 120 -11.46 0.05 9.91
C PHE A 120 -12.48 0.86 10.69
N PRO A 121 -13.57 1.34 10.05
CA PRO A 121 -14.55 2.22 10.71
C PRO A 121 -15.47 1.49 11.70
N LEU A 122 -15.28 0.20 11.97
CA LEU A 122 -16.16 -0.62 12.79
C LEU A 122 -15.68 -0.86 14.24
N GLY A 123 -14.96 0.08 14.82
CA GLY A 123 -14.62 0.04 16.24
C GLY A 123 -13.44 -0.87 16.64
N PHE A 124 -12.82 -1.58 15.71
CA PHE A 124 -11.56 -2.27 15.97
C PHE A 124 -10.38 -1.29 15.94
N PHE A 125 -10.53 -0.21 15.15
CA PHE A 125 -9.57 0.86 15.05
C PHE A 125 -10.36 2.17 14.97
N ASP A 126 -9.86 3.21 15.60
CA ASP A 126 -10.46 4.52 15.60
C ASP A 126 -10.78 4.98 14.16
N ALA A 127 -12.04 5.35 13.91
CA ALA A 127 -12.47 5.88 12.61
C ALA A 127 -11.70 7.14 12.17
N GLY A 128 -10.77 7.58 13.02
CA GLY A 128 -10.03 8.83 12.87
C GLY A 128 -10.84 10.01 13.38
N VAL A 129 -10.15 11.09 13.67
CA VAL A 129 -10.76 12.33 14.20
C VAL A 129 -11.59 13.09 13.17
N GLU A 130 -11.56 12.66 11.90
CA GLU A 130 -12.29 13.29 10.78
C GLU A 130 -13.44 12.44 10.23
N GLY A 131 -13.72 11.31 10.89
CA GLY A 131 -14.80 10.40 10.51
C GLY A 131 -14.40 9.41 9.42
N VAL A 132 -15.30 9.11 8.50
CA VAL A 132 -15.16 8.12 7.43
C VAL A 132 -15.41 8.75 6.07
N GLY A 133 -14.99 8.05 5.01
CA GLY A 133 -15.24 8.41 3.62
C GLY A 133 -13.99 8.86 2.87
N THR A 134 -14.15 9.03 1.57
CA THR A 134 -13.08 9.50 0.69
C THR A 134 -13.13 11.02 0.55
N ALA A 135 -12.09 11.70 1.03
CA ALA A 135 -11.96 13.14 0.88
C ALA A 135 -11.70 13.52 -0.57
N VAL A 136 -12.34 14.59 -1.03
CA VAL A 136 -12.07 15.29 -2.29
C VAL A 136 -11.45 16.63 -1.95
N VAL A 137 -10.20 16.85 -2.36
CA VAL A 137 -9.44 18.06 -2.01
C VAL A 137 -9.01 18.80 -3.26
N ASP A 138 -9.41 20.07 -3.37
CA ASP A 138 -8.90 20.98 -4.38
C ASP A 138 -7.44 21.37 -4.06
N MET A 139 -6.53 20.92 -4.91
CA MET A 139 -5.09 21.15 -4.87
C MET A 139 -4.62 22.10 -5.97
N THR A 140 -5.53 22.78 -6.66
CA THR A 140 -5.19 23.77 -7.72
C THR A 140 -4.23 24.83 -7.18
N ARG A 141 -4.40 25.21 -5.93
CA ARG A 141 -3.47 26.03 -5.16
C ARG A 141 -2.83 25.20 -4.03
N PRO A 142 -1.71 24.51 -4.28
CA PRO A 142 -1.19 23.52 -3.34
C PRO A 142 -0.75 24.07 -1.98
N ARG A 143 -0.56 25.40 -1.85
CA ARG A 143 -0.32 26.06 -0.54
C ARG A 143 -1.60 26.32 0.26
N LYS A 144 -2.77 26.12 -0.34
CA LYS A 144 -4.08 26.37 0.27
C LYS A 144 -5.03 25.24 -0.16
N PRO A 145 -4.78 24.00 0.27
CA PRO A 145 -5.69 22.88 -0.03
C PRO A 145 -7.07 23.13 0.59
N VAL A 146 -8.13 22.76 -0.12
CA VAL A 146 -9.51 22.92 0.34
C VAL A 146 -10.25 21.61 0.12
N ARG A 147 -10.79 21.02 1.19
CA ARG A 147 -11.72 19.89 1.08
C ARG A 147 -13.04 20.39 0.50
N THR A 148 -13.40 19.86 -0.67
CA THR A 148 -14.61 20.29 -1.42
C THR A 148 -15.78 19.33 -1.23
N ALA A 149 -15.51 18.05 -0.99
CA ALA A 149 -16.50 17.02 -0.77
C ALA A 149 -15.94 15.86 0.05
N THR A 150 -16.84 14.98 0.47
CA THR A 150 -16.53 13.65 1.01
C THR A 150 -17.46 12.66 0.33
N LEU A 151 -16.89 11.61 -0.28
CA LEU A 151 -17.65 10.54 -0.90
C LEU A 151 -18.01 9.50 0.17
N LEU A 152 -19.31 9.18 0.26
CA LEU A 152 -19.88 8.32 1.32
C LEU A 152 -20.69 7.15 0.77
N THR A 153 -20.53 6.83 -0.52
CA THR A 153 -21.11 5.60 -1.07
C THR A 153 -20.42 4.37 -0.48
N PRO A 154 -21.05 3.20 -0.52
CA PRO A 154 -20.57 2.03 0.24
C PRO A 154 -19.08 1.73 0.11
N ALA A 155 -18.50 1.71 -1.09
CA ALA A 155 -17.07 1.46 -1.25
C ALA A 155 -16.22 2.68 -0.88
N MET A 156 -16.71 3.90 -1.13
CA MET A 156 -15.98 5.14 -0.79
C MET A 156 -16.04 5.50 0.69
N LEU A 157 -16.92 4.86 1.47
CA LEU A 157 -17.00 5.05 2.92
C LEU A 157 -15.74 4.60 3.63
N SER A 158 -15.15 3.50 3.16
CA SER A 158 -13.86 2.97 3.56
C SER A 158 -13.25 2.18 2.39
N PRO A 159 -12.67 2.86 1.40
CA PRO A 159 -12.04 2.18 0.28
C PRO A 159 -10.80 1.39 0.70
N HIS A 160 -10.27 1.71 1.89
CA HIS A 160 -9.05 1.13 2.40
C HIS A 160 -7.95 1.25 1.33
N GLU A 161 -7.37 0.16 0.88
CA GLU A 161 -6.31 0.16 -0.13
C GLU A 161 -6.82 0.01 -1.57
N SER A 162 -8.13 -0.13 -1.77
CA SER A 162 -8.71 -0.37 -3.09
C SER A 162 -8.89 0.88 -3.95
N LEU A 163 -8.69 2.08 -3.40
CA LEU A 163 -8.88 3.34 -4.14
C LEU A 163 -7.94 3.42 -5.34
N ILE A 164 -8.49 3.56 -6.54
CA ILE A 164 -7.74 3.62 -7.81
C ILE A 164 -8.33 4.67 -8.73
N LEU A 165 -7.43 5.42 -9.40
CA LEU A 165 -7.78 6.39 -10.42
C LEU A 165 -7.25 6.00 -11.80
N HIS A 166 -8.13 5.88 -12.78
CA HIS A 166 -7.73 5.76 -14.19
C HIS A 166 -7.75 7.13 -14.87
N ARG A 167 -6.58 7.78 -14.95
CA ARG A 167 -6.45 9.18 -15.39
C ARG A 167 -6.99 9.46 -16.78
N LYS A 168 -6.75 8.58 -17.76
CA LYS A 168 -7.22 8.81 -19.15
C LYS A 168 -8.74 8.77 -19.30
N ARG A 169 -9.43 7.97 -18.48
CA ARG A 169 -10.90 7.86 -18.50
C ARG A 169 -11.56 8.79 -17.49
N GLY A 170 -10.78 9.42 -16.59
CA GLY A 170 -11.32 10.24 -15.51
C GLY A 170 -12.22 9.44 -14.57
N LEU A 171 -11.85 8.18 -14.26
CA LEU A 171 -12.62 7.31 -13.39
C LEU A 171 -11.91 7.08 -12.07
N LEU A 172 -12.57 7.42 -10.98
CA LEU A 172 -12.16 7.09 -9.60
C LEU A 172 -12.99 5.90 -9.13
N MET A 173 -12.34 4.87 -8.65
CA MET A 173 -12.97 3.59 -8.31
C MET A 173 -12.48 3.08 -6.96
N ALA A 174 -13.35 2.36 -6.27
CA ALA A 174 -12.99 1.57 -5.11
C ALA A 174 -13.90 0.36 -5.00
N VAL A 175 -13.39 -0.71 -4.43
CA VAL A 175 -14.18 -1.80 -3.88
C VAL A 175 -14.14 -1.66 -2.35
N MET A 176 -15.20 -2.10 -1.70
CA MET A 176 -15.29 -2.02 -0.26
C MET A 176 -14.18 -2.85 0.38
N GLY A 177 -13.22 -2.16 0.99
CA GLY A 177 -11.98 -2.76 1.52
C GLY A 177 -12.09 -3.25 2.96
N ASN A 178 -13.26 -3.09 3.57
CA ASN A 178 -13.49 -3.46 4.96
C ASN A 178 -13.93 -4.91 5.07
N ALA A 179 -13.24 -5.68 5.91
CA ALA A 179 -13.50 -7.10 6.17
C ALA A 179 -14.93 -7.46 6.63
N GLY A 180 -15.69 -6.49 7.16
CA GLY A 180 -17.07 -6.67 7.62
C GLY A 180 -18.14 -6.46 6.56
N THR A 181 -17.80 -6.19 5.31
CA THR A 181 -18.74 -5.70 4.30
C THR A 181 -18.97 -6.69 3.16
N LEU A 182 -19.84 -7.66 3.38
CA LEU A 182 -20.43 -8.46 2.31
C LEU A 182 -21.58 -7.68 1.65
N PRO A 183 -21.78 -7.78 0.34
CA PRO A 183 -21.17 -8.66 -0.68
C PRO A 183 -20.02 -8.03 -1.50
N GLY A 184 -19.34 -7.00 -1.05
CA GLY A 184 -18.29 -6.33 -1.79
C GLY A 184 -18.83 -5.32 -2.81
N MET A 185 -19.27 -4.16 -2.31
CA MET A 185 -19.71 -3.06 -3.15
C MET A 185 -18.54 -2.47 -3.93
N PHE A 186 -18.79 -2.17 -5.18
CA PHE A 186 -17.84 -1.53 -6.09
C PHE A 186 -18.43 -0.23 -6.60
N ASP A 187 -17.74 0.87 -6.35
CA ASP A 187 -18.17 2.21 -6.73
C ASP A 187 -17.29 2.77 -7.84
N VAL A 188 -17.92 3.45 -8.80
CA VAL A 188 -17.26 4.14 -9.90
C VAL A 188 -17.77 5.58 -9.99
N TYR A 189 -16.84 6.53 -9.99
CA TYR A 189 -17.10 7.96 -10.13
C TYR A 189 -16.45 8.52 -11.39
N ASP A 190 -17.13 9.45 -12.06
CA ASP A 190 -16.55 10.33 -13.08
C ASP A 190 -15.98 11.59 -12.41
N VAL A 191 -14.68 11.80 -12.58
CA VAL A 191 -13.95 12.98 -12.09
C VAL A 191 -13.50 13.90 -13.24
N SER A 192 -13.85 13.58 -14.47
CA SER A 192 -13.32 14.24 -15.68
C SER A 192 -13.87 15.65 -15.90
N LYS A 193 -15.10 15.92 -15.50
CA LYS A 193 -15.82 17.19 -15.73
C LYS A 193 -15.41 18.29 -14.76
N ASP A 194 -15.46 17.98 -13.48
CA ASP A 194 -14.99 18.80 -12.37
C ASP A 194 -14.51 17.86 -11.25
N CYS A 195 -13.21 17.77 -11.10
CA CYS A 195 -12.60 16.83 -10.16
C CYS A 195 -12.92 17.14 -8.69
N ARG A 196 -13.44 18.36 -8.41
CA ARG A 196 -13.83 18.80 -7.06
C ARG A 196 -15.24 18.35 -6.69
N SER A 197 -16.02 17.85 -7.67
CA SER A 197 -17.39 17.37 -7.50
C SER A 197 -17.60 16.09 -8.32
N PRO A 198 -17.04 14.95 -7.90
CA PRO A 198 -17.17 13.66 -8.58
C PRO A 198 -18.64 13.25 -8.77
N GLU A 199 -18.98 12.76 -9.98
CA GLU A 199 -20.29 12.22 -10.33
C GLU A 199 -20.31 10.69 -10.13
N LEU A 200 -21.20 10.16 -9.29
CA LEU A 200 -21.39 8.71 -9.17
C LEU A 200 -21.97 8.13 -10.45
N LEU A 201 -21.26 7.17 -11.04
CA LEU A 201 -21.70 6.43 -12.23
C LEU A 201 -22.40 5.13 -11.87
N SER A 202 -21.84 4.39 -10.91
CA SER A 202 -22.41 3.13 -10.43
C SER A 202 -21.93 2.79 -9.01
N SER A 203 -22.78 2.04 -8.30
CA SER A 203 -22.48 1.41 -7.01
C SER A 203 -23.15 0.04 -7.03
N THR A 204 -22.37 -1.03 -7.18
CA THR A 204 -22.90 -2.37 -7.47
C THR A 204 -22.12 -3.46 -6.70
N PRO A 205 -22.75 -4.59 -6.34
CA PRO A 205 -22.06 -5.71 -5.70
C PRO A 205 -21.27 -6.52 -6.76
N ALA A 206 -20.19 -5.97 -7.27
CA ALA A 206 -19.41 -6.57 -8.35
C ALA A 206 -18.10 -7.24 -7.87
N GLY A 207 -17.65 -7.00 -6.64
CA GLY A 207 -16.45 -7.61 -6.07
C GLY A 207 -16.75 -8.43 -4.83
N ILE A 208 -15.86 -9.36 -4.48
CA ILE A 208 -15.91 -10.08 -3.21
C ILE A 208 -14.90 -9.42 -2.29
N LEU A 209 -15.34 -8.82 -1.19
CA LEU A 209 -14.51 -8.24 -0.12
C LEU A 209 -13.12 -7.78 -0.61
N GLY A 210 -13.08 -6.68 -1.38
CA GLY A 210 -11.84 -6.21 -1.99
C GLY A 210 -10.83 -5.67 -0.98
N HIS A 211 -9.56 -5.70 -1.37
CA HIS A 211 -8.46 -5.12 -0.62
C HIS A 211 -7.60 -4.27 -1.57
N GLU A 212 -6.29 -4.45 -1.60
CA GLU A 212 -5.42 -3.73 -2.55
C GLU A 212 -5.64 -4.24 -3.98
N SER A 213 -6.34 -3.48 -4.77
CA SER A 213 -6.85 -3.86 -6.08
C SER A 213 -5.99 -3.33 -7.23
N GLY A 214 -6.16 -3.87 -8.43
CA GLY A 214 -5.44 -3.49 -9.64
C GLY A 214 -6.34 -3.09 -10.81
N LEU A 215 -5.76 -2.46 -11.82
CA LEU A 215 -6.48 -2.00 -13.00
C LEU A 215 -5.67 -2.28 -14.27
N SER A 216 -6.32 -2.75 -15.33
CA SER A 216 -5.69 -2.85 -16.64
C SER A 216 -5.30 -1.49 -17.20
N PRO A 217 -4.23 -1.38 -18.01
CA PRO A 217 -3.74 -0.09 -18.51
C PRO A 217 -4.73 0.70 -19.37
N ASP A 218 -5.69 0.01 -19.99
CA ASP A 218 -6.78 0.63 -20.75
C ASP A 218 -7.97 1.04 -19.85
N GLY A 219 -7.94 0.68 -18.57
CA GLY A 219 -8.98 0.98 -17.58
C GLY A 219 -10.27 0.20 -17.78
N ARG A 220 -10.24 -0.92 -18.53
CA ARG A 220 -11.45 -1.72 -18.82
C ARG A 220 -11.61 -2.94 -17.94
N THR A 221 -10.56 -3.39 -17.25
CA THR A 221 -10.63 -4.50 -16.30
C THR A 221 -10.12 -4.06 -14.95
N PHE A 222 -10.97 -4.14 -13.94
CA PHE A 222 -10.58 -3.97 -12.54
C PHE A 222 -10.40 -5.34 -11.90
N TYR A 223 -9.30 -5.56 -11.21
CA TYR A 223 -9.00 -6.78 -10.49
C TYR A 223 -9.18 -6.51 -8.99
N ALA A 224 -10.31 -6.96 -8.46
CA ALA A 224 -10.59 -6.89 -7.02
C ALA A 224 -9.88 -8.05 -6.32
N SER A 225 -8.85 -7.72 -5.55
CA SER A 225 -8.15 -8.66 -4.68
C SER A 225 -8.92 -8.82 -3.38
N SER A 226 -9.23 -10.05 -2.97
CA SER A 226 -9.94 -10.32 -1.72
C SER A 226 -9.03 -11.05 -0.73
N LEU A 227 -8.62 -10.33 0.30
CA LEU A 227 -7.78 -10.87 1.37
C LEU A 227 -8.47 -12.01 2.15
N LEU A 228 -9.79 -11.91 2.38
CA LEU A 228 -10.52 -12.87 3.21
C LEU A 228 -11.08 -14.06 2.43
N ALA A 229 -11.20 -13.96 1.11
CA ALA A 229 -11.79 -15.02 0.29
C ALA A 229 -10.76 -15.73 -0.59
N ASP A 230 -9.47 -15.41 -0.48
CA ASP A 230 -8.38 -15.98 -1.27
C ASP A 230 -8.63 -15.92 -2.78
N THR A 231 -9.36 -14.88 -3.22
CA THR A 231 -9.81 -14.77 -4.60
C THR A 231 -9.46 -13.43 -5.22
N ILE A 232 -9.35 -13.43 -6.54
CA ILE A 232 -9.28 -12.23 -7.36
C ILE A 232 -10.45 -12.27 -8.34
N THR A 233 -11.26 -11.20 -8.33
CA THR A 233 -12.36 -11.03 -9.27
C THR A 233 -11.99 -10.02 -10.35
N ALA A 234 -11.96 -10.44 -11.61
CA ALA A 234 -11.84 -9.53 -12.75
C ALA A 234 -13.22 -8.96 -13.08
N ILE A 235 -13.34 -7.62 -13.10
CA ILE A 235 -14.58 -6.88 -13.34
C ILE A 235 -14.46 -6.10 -14.64
N ASP A 236 -15.42 -6.28 -15.55
CA ASP A 236 -15.51 -5.51 -16.80
C ASP A 236 -16.00 -4.08 -16.52
N LEU A 237 -15.18 -3.10 -16.88
CA LEU A 237 -15.44 -1.67 -16.82
C LEU A 237 -15.58 -1.02 -18.20
N THR A 238 -15.82 -1.80 -19.26
CA THR A 238 -16.06 -1.25 -20.61
C THR A 238 -17.18 -0.23 -20.53
N ASN A 239 -18.28 -0.56 -19.85
CA ASN A 239 -19.32 0.40 -19.44
C ASN A 239 -19.19 0.70 -17.93
N PRO A 240 -18.68 1.86 -17.51
CA PRO A 240 -18.48 2.18 -16.09
C PRO A 240 -19.81 2.40 -15.32
N ARG A 241 -20.94 2.51 -16.02
CA ARG A 241 -22.27 2.57 -15.41
C ARG A 241 -22.87 1.20 -15.12
N LEU A 242 -22.27 0.14 -15.66
CA LEU A 242 -22.68 -1.25 -15.46
C LEU A 242 -21.46 -2.16 -15.36
N PRO A 243 -20.69 -2.11 -14.27
CA PRO A 243 -19.59 -3.05 -14.02
C PRO A 243 -20.13 -4.49 -13.91
N VAL A 244 -19.47 -5.46 -14.56
CA VAL A 244 -19.88 -6.87 -14.54
C VAL A 244 -18.69 -7.77 -14.23
N PRO A 245 -18.77 -8.71 -13.28
CA PRO A 245 -17.74 -9.72 -13.09
C PRO A 245 -17.51 -10.54 -14.37
N ILE A 246 -16.25 -10.73 -14.75
CA ILE A 246 -15.84 -11.58 -15.89
C ILE A 246 -15.55 -12.98 -15.40
N THR A 247 -14.71 -13.08 -14.37
CA THR A 247 -14.29 -14.33 -13.74
C THR A 247 -13.78 -14.06 -12.33
N THR A 248 -13.90 -15.06 -11.47
CA THR A 248 -13.26 -15.11 -10.16
C THR A 248 -12.36 -16.33 -10.10
N PHE A 249 -11.18 -16.20 -9.58
CA PHE A 249 -10.19 -17.28 -9.50
C PHE A 249 -9.43 -17.24 -8.18
N ALA A 250 -8.85 -18.37 -7.78
CA ALA A 250 -8.01 -18.44 -6.62
C ALA A 250 -6.69 -17.71 -6.87
N GLY A 251 -6.40 -16.69 -6.08
CA GLY A 251 -5.21 -15.83 -6.21
C GLY A 251 -4.11 -16.13 -5.19
N GLY A 252 -4.27 -17.15 -4.36
CA GLY A 252 -3.52 -17.29 -3.12
C GLY A 252 -4.06 -16.33 -2.07
N TRP A 253 -3.42 -16.21 -0.93
CA TRP A 253 -3.77 -15.19 0.07
C TRP A 253 -3.31 -13.81 -0.43
N SER A 254 -4.04 -13.33 -1.43
CA SER A 254 -3.69 -12.17 -2.24
C SER A 254 -3.92 -10.88 -1.46
N HIS A 255 -2.84 -10.15 -1.16
CA HIS A 255 -2.93 -8.79 -0.59
C HIS A 255 -3.21 -7.79 -1.69
N GLY A 256 -2.26 -7.58 -2.61
CA GLY A 256 -2.36 -6.58 -3.64
C GLY A 256 -1.99 -7.06 -5.03
N VAL A 257 -2.56 -6.41 -6.04
CA VAL A 257 -2.35 -6.80 -7.44
C VAL A 257 -2.07 -5.61 -8.34
N ARG A 258 -1.22 -5.82 -9.35
CA ARG A 258 -0.96 -4.87 -10.44
C ARG A 258 -0.88 -5.61 -11.77
N THR A 259 -1.25 -4.92 -12.86
CA THR A 259 -1.07 -5.46 -14.21
C THR A 259 0.23 -4.96 -14.84
N SER A 260 0.81 -5.77 -15.73
CA SER A 260 1.88 -5.31 -16.62
C SER A 260 1.39 -4.17 -17.51
N ARG A 261 2.34 -3.44 -18.09
CA ARG A 261 2.06 -2.27 -18.92
C ARG A 261 1.24 -2.58 -20.17
N ASP A 262 1.39 -3.77 -20.73
CA ASP A 262 0.59 -4.24 -21.89
C ASP A 262 -0.73 -4.89 -21.45
N GLY A 263 -0.94 -5.09 -20.15
CA GLY A 263 -2.13 -5.71 -19.58
C GLY A 263 -2.17 -7.23 -19.71
N ASN A 264 -1.10 -7.86 -20.15
CA ASN A 264 -1.09 -9.32 -20.36
C ASN A 264 -0.76 -10.11 -19.10
N LEU A 265 -0.02 -9.50 -18.16
CA LEU A 265 0.36 -10.12 -16.89
C LEU A 265 -0.38 -9.47 -15.71
N LEU A 266 -0.67 -10.29 -14.71
CA LEU A 266 -1.10 -9.85 -13.39
C LEU A 266 -0.05 -10.28 -12.37
N TYR A 267 0.51 -9.32 -11.66
CA TYR A 267 1.41 -9.50 -10.54
C TYR A 267 0.60 -9.48 -9.25
N VAL A 268 0.77 -10.49 -8.42
CA VAL A 268 0.00 -10.70 -7.19
C VAL A 268 0.97 -10.80 -6.02
N ALA A 269 0.80 -9.92 -5.03
CA ALA A 269 1.44 -10.05 -3.74
C ALA A 269 0.68 -11.13 -2.94
N ASP A 270 1.35 -12.23 -2.66
CA ASP A 270 0.81 -13.37 -1.92
C ASP A 270 1.41 -13.36 -0.52
N MET A 271 0.57 -13.22 0.50
CA MET A 271 1.03 -13.21 1.90
C MET A 271 1.47 -14.59 2.38
N GLY A 272 1.15 -15.67 1.63
CA GLY A 272 1.37 -17.05 2.08
C GLY A 272 0.35 -17.49 3.14
N TYR A 273 0.45 -18.77 3.53
CA TYR A 273 -0.43 -19.33 4.54
C TYR A 273 0.34 -19.63 5.82
N PRO A 274 -0.28 -19.45 7.02
CA PRO A 274 0.34 -19.87 8.26
C PRO A 274 0.58 -21.41 8.28
N THR A 275 1.79 -21.83 8.66
CA THR A 275 2.07 -23.23 9.05
C THR A 275 2.04 -23.40 10.57
N GLU A 276 2.19 -24.66 11.02
CA GLU A 276 2.26 -24.97 12.46
C GLU A 276 3.47 -24.27 13.14
N ASP A 277 4.52 -23.99 12.38
CA ASP A 277 5.77 -23.43 12.92
C ASP A 277 6.02 -21.96 12.57
N ASN A 278 5.40 -21.40 11.50
CA ASN A 278 5.57 -19.99 11.08
C ASN A 278 4.62 -19.59 9.93
N PHE A 279 4.54 -18.28 9.63
CA PHE A 279 4.02 -17.80 8.36
C PHE A 279 4.87 -18.34 7.21
N VAL A 280 4.23 -19.04 6.30
CA VAL A 280 4.93 -19.61 5.16
C VAL A 280 5.11 -18.58 4.07
N SER A 281 6.32 -18.47 3.64
CA SER A 281 6.81 -18.03 2.34
C SER A 281 5.71 -17.42 1.45
N GLY A 282 5.25 -16.24 1.79
CA GLY A 282 4.59 -15.36 0.86
C GLY A 282 5.55 -14.97 -0.25
N GLY A 283 5.14 -14.08 -1.11
CA GLY A 283 6.00 -13.62 -2.20
C GLY A 283 5.22 -13.02 -3.35
N LEU A 284 5.64 -13.35 -4.56
CA LEU A 284 5.08 -12.88 -5.81
C LEU A 284 4.52 -14.04 -6.61
N ARG A 285 3.26 -13.91 -7.08
CA ARG A 285 2.71 -14.77 -8.13
C ARG A 285 2.54 -13.96 -9.42
N ILE A 286 2.85 -14.58 -10.55
CA ILE A 286 2.70 -13.95 -11.86
C ILE A 286 1.76 -14.79 -12.71
N TYR A 287 0.67 -14.16 -13.17
CA TYR A 287 -0.34 -14.80 -14.02
C TYR A 287 -0.38 -14.17 -15.41
N ASP A 288 -0.59 -14.99 -16.44
CA ASP A 288 -1.04 -14.53 -17.75
C ASP A 288 -2.57 -14.31 -17.69
N VAL A 289 -2.99 -13.07 -17.91
CA VAL A 289 -4.39 -12.63 -17.92
C VAL A 289 -4.82 -12.10 -19.28
N SER A 290 -4.03 -12.32 -20.32
CA SER A 290 -4.28 -11.81 -21.68
C SER A 290 -5.63 -12.25 -22.23
N ALA A 291 -6.03 -13.50 -21.99
CA ALA A 291 -7.32 -14.04 -22.41
C ALA A 291 -8.50 -13.39 -21.67
N VAL A 292 -8.33 -13.08 -20.38
CA VAL A 292 -9.34 -12.38 -19.54
C VAL A 292 -9.52 -10.94 -20.04
N ASN A 293 -8.42 -10.22 -20.25
CA ASN A 293 -8.47 -8.84 -20.74
C ASN A 293 -9.00 -8.76 -22.19
N ALA A 294 -8.80 -9.79 -23.00
CA ALA A 294 -9.39 -9.91 -24.32
C ALA A 294 -10.87 -10.36 -24.32
N ARG A 295 -11.49 -10.56 -23.15
CA ARG A 295 -12.90 -11.02 -23.01
C ARG A 295 -13.18 -12.34 -23.71
N ARG A 296 -12.20 -13.26 -23.76
CA ARG A 296 -12.43 -14.59 -24.34
C ARG A 296 -13.44 -15.36 -23.48
N PRO A 297 -14.39 -16.06 -24.07
CA PRO A 297 -15.37 -16.86 -23.31
C PRO A 297 -14.67 -17.86 -22.37
N LEU A 298 -15.13 -17.95 -21.12
CA LEU A 298 -14.61 -18.85 -20.09
C LEU A 298 -13.11 -18.71 -19.83
N ALA A 299 -12.52 -17.55 -20.15
CA ALA A 299 -11.11 -17.30 -19.92
C ALA A 299 -10.78 -17.37 -18.42
N GLN A 300 -9.71 -18.08 -18.10
CA GLN A 300 -9.11 -18.15 -16.77
C GLN A 300 -7.67 -17.65 -16.81
N PRO A 301 -7.18 -16.99 -15.78
CA PRO A 301 -5.77 -16.68 -15.63
C PRO A 301 -4.92 -17.95 -15.59
N LYS A 302 -3.69 -17.85 -16.12
CA LYS A 302 -2.72 -18.94 -16.09
C LYS A 302 -1.53 -18.55 -15.22
N LEU A 303 -1.27 -19.28 -14.14
CA LEU A 303 -0.08 -19.10 -13.31
C LEU A 303 1.17 -19.38 -14.15
N LEU A 304 2.11 -18.46 -14.19
CA LEU A 304 3.40 -18.57 -14.88
C LEU A 304 4.53 -18.90 -13.94
N SER A 305 4.57 -18.28 -12.77
CA SER A 305 5.61 -18.48 -11.74
C SER A 305 5.15 -18.04 -10.35
N THR A 306 5.84 -18.58 -9.36
CA THR A 306 5.86 -18.12 -7.98
C THR A 306 7.29 -17.81 -7.58
N TYR A 307 7.49 -16.78 -6.76
CA TYR A 307 8.82 -16.33 -6.33
C TYR A 307 8.77 -15.84 -4.89
N THR A 308 9.78 -16.16 -4.10
CA THR A 308 9.91 -15.74 -2.70
C THR A 308 11.34 -15.26 -2.40
N TRP A 309 11.57 -14.70 -1.22
CA TRP A 309 12.83 -14.17 -0.72
C TRP A 309 13.01 -14.46 0.77
N ASP A 310 14.26 -14.37 1.31
CA ASP A 310 14.60 -14.83 2.65
C ASP A 310 13.93 -14.04 3.78
N ASP A 311 13.87 -12.72 3.64
CA ASP A 311 13.34 -11.79 4.62
C ASP A 311 11.92 -11.35 4.29
N VAL A 312 11.10 -12.28 3.77
CA VAL A 312 9.70 -12.03 3.51
C VAL A 312 8.98 -11.69 4.82
N ALA A 313 8.22 -10.56 4.78
CA ALA A 313 7.32 -10.19 5.85
C ALA A 313 5.88 -10.38 5.34
N VAL A 314 5.18 -9.30 5.02
CA VAL A 314 3.84 -9.33 4.46
C VAL A 314 3.88 -8.69 3.07
N PRO A 315 3.98 -9.48 2.00
CA PRO A 315 3.95 -8.95 0.64
C PRO A 315 2.67 -8.15 0.39
N GLN A 316 2.83 -6.85 0.10
CA GLN A 316 1.72 -5.92 0.03
C GLN A 316 1.31 -5.59 -1.41
N VAL A 317 2.23 -5.03 -2.21
CA VAL A 317 1.92 -4.63 -3.59
C VAL A 317 3.13 -4.58 -4.50
N PRO A 318 3.03 -5.09 -5.74
CA PRO A 318 4.07 -5.02 -6.77
C PRO A 318 3.82 -3.84 -7.73
N GLU A 319 4.52 -2.71 -7.61
CA GLU A 319 4.38 -1.58 -8.54
C GLU A 319 5.26 -1.78 -9.79
N PRO A 320 4.71 -2.00 -11.01
CA PRO A 320 5.49 -2.32 -12.19
C PRO A 320 6.18 -1.10 -12.78
N MET A 321 7.44 -1.26 -13.20
CA MET A 321 8.24 -0.23 -13.86
C MET A 321 9.13 -0.80 -14.96
N ARG A 322 9.54 0.05 -15.91
CA ARG A 322 10.48 -0.32 -16.96
C ARG A 322 11.68 0.62 -16.96
N ILE A 323 12.87 0.08 -16.73
CA ILE A 323 14.13 0.84 -16.66
C ILE A 323 15.08 0.33 -17.74
N LYS A 324 15.59 1.22 -18.59
CA LYS A 324 16.53 0.90 -19.68
C LYS A 324 16.08 -0.29 -20.55
N GLY A 325 14.78 -0.42 -20.77
CA GLY A 325 14.22 -1.46 -21.63
C GLY A 325 13.88 -2.78 -20.93
N ARG A 326 14.17 -2.96 -19.64
CA ARG A 326 13.84 -4.14 -18.85
C ARG A 326 12.70 -3.88 -17.90
N ASP A 327 11.88 -4.89 -17.64
CA ASP A 327 10.73 -4.81 -16.74
C ASP A 327 11.13 -5.22 -15.31
N TYR A 328 10.71 -4.41 -14.36
CA TYR A 328 10.95 -4.59 -12.92
C TYR A 328 9.67 -4.36 -12.14
N LEU A 329 9.63 -4.87 -10.93
CA LEU A 329 8.66 -4.51 -9.90
C LEU A 329 9.37 -3.78 -8.77
N LEU A 330 8.76 -2.73 -8.28
CA LEU A 330 9.03 -2.17 -6.96
C LEU A 330 8.05 -2.85 -6.02
N MET A 331 8.50 -3.96 -5.42
CA MET A 331 7.71 -4.79 -4.51
C MET A 331 7.83 -4.25 -3.10
N VAL A 332 6.75 -4.24 -2.38
CA VAL A 332 6.72 -3.79 -0.98
C VAL A 332 6.25 -4.94 -0.11
N ASP A 333 6.99 -5.19 0.95
CA ASP A 333 6.52 -5.93 2.12
C ASP A 333 6.14 -4.93 3.20
N GLU A 334 4.98 -5.12 3.81
CA GLU A 334 4.54 -4.35 4.94
C GLU A 334 4.74 -5.12 6.25
N PHE A 335 4.59 -4.43 7.38
CA PHE A 335 4.61 -4.97 8.74
C PHE A 335 5.86 -5.79 9.05
N SER A 336 5.79 -6.54 10.13
CA SER A 336 6.71 -7.61 10.46
C SER A 336 5.95 -8.94 10.38
N GLU A 337 6.68 -10.02 10.27
CA GLU A 337 6.16 -11.39 10.27
C GLU A 337 5.16 -11.66 11.40
N LEU A 338 5.28 -10.95 12.52
CA LEU A 338 4.42 -11.07 13.70
C LEU A 338 3.11 -10.28 13.65
N ALA A 339 2.87 -9.45 12.67
CA ALA A 339 1.60 -8.71 12.59
C ALA A 339 0.37 -9.64 12.59
N PHE A 340 0.57 -10.93 12.34
CA PHE A 340 -0.45 -11.97 12.35
C PHE A 340 -0.31 -12.98 13.48
N ASP A 341 0.66 -12.84 14.39
CA ASP A 341 0.67 -13.60 15.64
C ASP A 341 -0.59 -13.20 16.46
N PRO A 342 -1.46 -14.14 16.82
CA PRO A 342 -2.65 -13.83 17.59
C PRO A 342 -2.36 -13.24 18.98
N THR A 343 -1.11 -13.27 19.43
CA THR A 343 -0.67 -12.61 20.66
C THR A 343 -0.24 -11.17 20.42
N PHE A 344 -0.08 -10.74 19.16
CA PHE A 344 0.48 -9.46 18.78
C PHE A 344 1.81 -9.12 19.53
N SER A 345 2.59 -10.15 19.80
CA SER A 345 3.89 -9.97 20.46
C SER A 345 4.91 -9.53 19.45
N TYR A 346 5.56 -8.40 19.72
CA TYR A 346 6.66 -7.89 18.90
C TYR A 346 7.96 -8.60 19.28
N ASP A 347 8.57 -9.29 18.32
CA ASP A 347 9.94 -9.79 18.44
C ASP A 347 10.83 -8.98 17.49
N PRO A 348 11.79 -8.22 18.00
CA PRO A 348 12.71 -7.43 17.16
C PRO A 348 13.61 -8.28 16.25
N ALA A 349 13.74 -9.59 16.52
CA ALA A 349 14.47 -10.52 15.64
C ALA A 349 13.74 -10.80 14.33
N ASN A 350 12.43 -10.51 14.25
CA ASN A 350 11.67 -10.77 13.05
C ASN A 350 11.93 -9.73 11.96
N SER A 351 11.75 -10.16 10.70
CA SER A 351 11.89 -9.31 9.54
C SER A 351 10.93 -8.11 9.60
N ALA A 352 11.45 -6.91 9.40
CA ALA A 352 10.63 -5.74 9.14
C ALA A 352 10.42 -5.61 7.63
N GLY A 353 9.17 -5.39 7.20
CA GLY A 353 8.84 -5.20 5.79
C GLY A 353 9.64 -4.06 5.16
N ILE A 354 10.17 -4.31 3.99
CA ILE A 354 10.93 -3.33 3.20
C ILE A 354 10.45 -3.30 1.75
N ALA A 355 10.80 -2.25 1.03
CA ALA A 355 10.66 -2.23 -0.41
C ALA A 355 11.88 -2.88 -1.09
N ARG A 356 11.66 -3.56 -2.23
CA ARG A 356 12.69 -4.24 -3.02
C ARG A 356 12.44 -4.10 -4.51
N ILE A 357 13.48 -4.24 -5.31
CA ILE A 357 13.37 -4.23 -6.77
C ILE A 357 13.56 -5.66 -7.27
N ILE A 358 12.55 -6.16 -8.00
CA ILE A 358 12.54 -7.50 -8.60
C ILE A 358 12.59 -7.36 -10.12
N ASP A 359 13.56 -8.00 -10.77
CA ASP A 359 13.65 -8.13 -12.23
C ASP A 359 12.61 -9.18 -12.68
N VAL A 360 11.68 -8.76 -13.54
CA VAL A 360 10.61 -9.59 -14.10
C VAL A 360 10.59 -9.55 -15.62
N ASP A 361 11.71 -9.20 -16.24
CA ASP A 361 11.84 -9.16 -17.71
C ASP A 361 11.58 -10.54 -18.33
N ASP A 362 11.94 -11.60 -17.62
CA ASP A 362 11.40 -12.94 -17.82
C ASP A 362 10.40 -13.27 -16.70
N PRO A 363 9.08 -13.23 -16.97
CA PRO A 363 8.06 -13.44 -15.95
C PRO A 363 8.03 -14.88 -15.39
N LYS A 364 8.78 -15.81 -15.98
CA LYS A 364 8.91 -17.19 -15.47
C LYS A 364 10.09 -17.36 -14.51
N ASN A 365 11.03 -16.42 -14.51
CA ASN A 365 12.24 -16.45 -13.71
C ASN A 365 12.47 -15.09 -13.02
N PRO A 366 11.56 -14.62 -12.16
CA PRO A 366 11.76 -13.40 -11.40
C PRO A 366 12.95 -13.54 -10.45
N ARG A 367 13.60 -12.39 -10.13
CA ARG A 367 14.73 -12.35 -9.19
C ARG A 367 14.86 -10.99 -8.54
N GLU A 368 15.13 -10.95 -7.25
CA GLU A 368 15.48 -9.72 -6.56
C GLU A 368 16.83 -9.18 -7.04
N VAL A 369 16.95 -7.89 -7.20
CA VAL A 369 18.18 -7.22 -7.64
C VAL A 369 18.67 -6.18 -6.65
N SER A 370 17.81 -5.68 -5.76
CA SER A 370 18.19 -4.79 -4.65
C SER A 370 17.06 -4.64 -3.64
N ALA A 371 17.41 -4.26 -2.42
CA ALA A 371 16.51 -3.90 -1.33
C ALA A 371 16.66 -2.41 -0.99
N LEU A 372 15.56 -1.74 -0.64
CA LEU A 372 15.55 -0.36 -0.18
C LEU A 372 15.51 -0.35 1.36
N ARG A 373 16.52 -0.95 1.97
CA ARG A 373 16.65 -1.14 3.41
C ARG A 373 17.28 0.09 4.06
N LEU A 374 16.67 0.63 5.11
CA LEU A 374 17.25 1.66 5.97
C LEU A 374 18.03 1.00 7.12
N GLU A 375 18.88 1.76 7.82
CA GLU A 375 19.64 1.24 8.96
C GLU A 375 18.73 0.70 10.08
N VAL A 376 17.56 1.31 10.29
CA VAL A 376 16.58 0.86 11.30
C VAL A 376 16.05 -0.56 11.04
N HIS A 377 16.17 -1.07 9.81
CA HIS A 377 15.72 -2.41 9.47
C HIS A 377 16.76 -3.51 9.71
N LEU A 378 17.99 -3.14 10.06
CA LEU A 378 19.02 -4.11 10.42
C LEU A 378 18.72 -4.72 11.80
N GLU A 379 18.95 -6.02 11.96
CA GLU A 379 18.64 -6.75 13.18
C GLU A 379 19.34 -6.12 14.41
N GLU A 380 20.61 -5.77 14.28
CA GLU A 380 21.38 -5.12 15.35
C GLU A 380 20.81 -3.77 15.78
N ASN A 381 20.09 -3.08 14.89
CA ASN A 381 19.43 -1.80 15.19
C ASN A 381 17.99 -1.98 15.68
N ARG A 382 17.46 -3.19 15.68
CA ARG A 382 16.12 -3.54 16.18
C ARG A 382 16.14 -4.23 17.53
N ALA A 383 17.26 -4.82 17.93
CA ALA A 383 17.42 -5.44 19.24
C ALA A 383 17.56 -4.39 20.36
N GLY A 384 17.12 -4.70 21.58
CA GLY A 384 17.30 -3.88 22.77
C GLY A 384 16.21 -2.83 22.99
N ASP A 385 16.57 -1.56 23.18
CA ASP A 385 15.69 -0.48 23.65
C ASP A 385 14.53 -0.09 22.69
N GLN A 386 14.33 -0.81 21.61
CA GLN A 386 13.24 -0.51 20.64
C GLN A 386 11.85 -0.61 21.26
N GLN A 387 11.65 -1.43 22.30
CA GLN A 387 10.36 -1.48 23.01
C GLN A 387 10.03 -0.16 23.72
N ALA A 388 11.03 0.66 24.01
CA ALA A 388 10.84 2.00 24.55
C ALA A 388 10.67 3.08 23.47
N ASP A 389 10.86 2.72 22.19
CA ASP A 389 10.72 3.60 21.04
C ASP A 389 9.25 3.64 20.58
N PRO A 390 8.57 4.80 20.64
CA PRO A 390 7.18 4.93 20.20
C PRO A 390 6.96 4.50 18.74
N GLY A 391 7.96 4.66 17.86
CA GLY A 391 7.89 4.23 16.46
C GLY A 391 7.91 2.72 16.30
N ALA A 392 8.73 2.02 17.11
CA ALA A 392 8.81 0.56 17.10
C ALA A 392 7.68 -0.10 17.90
N ALA A 393 7.17 0.58 18.92
CA ALA A 393 6.11 0.06 19.80
C ALA A 393 4.72 -0.04 19.12
N SER A 394 4.59 0.42 17.88
CA SER A 394 3.36 0.22 17.11
C SER A 394 3.17 -1.28 16.82
N PRO A 395 2.08 -1.91 17.27
CA PRO A 395 1.79 -3.30 16.92
C PRO A 395 1.49 -3.48 15.43
N ILE A 396 1.35 -2.39 14.69
CA ILE A 396 1.01 -2.37 13.27
C ILE A 396 2.10 -1.58 12.55
N GLY A 397 3.12 -2.28 12.10
CA GLY A 397 4.06 -1.80 11.12
C GLY A 397 5.34 -1.16 11.61
N GLY A 398 5.43 -0.59 12.80
CA GLY A 398 6.68 -0.01 13.31
C GLY A 398 7.39 0.89 12.28
N TYR A 399 8.59 0.49 11.88
CA TYR A 399 9.38 1.15 10.82
C TYR A 399 9.28 0.46 9.45
N ALA A 400 8.39 -0.51 9.28
CA ALA A 400 8.22 -1.22 8.01
C ALA A 400 7.83 -0.27 6.85
N ALA A 401 8.11 -0.70 5.63
CA ALA A 401 7.53 -0.10 4.45
C ALA A 401 6.02 -0.41 4.40
N HIS A 402 5.26 0.41 3.66
CA HIS A 402 3.86 0.14 3.40
C HIS A 402 3.51 0.34 1.92
N TYR A 403 3.91 1.46 1.35
CA TYR A 403 3.67 1.74 -0.06
C TYR A 403 4.84 2.42 -0.74
N CYS A 404 5.07 2.07 -2.00
CA CYS A 404 5.90 2.85 -2.89
C CYS A 404 5.12 3.36 -4.11
N ALA A 405 5.55 4.47 -4.66
CA ALA A 405 5.06 5.02 -5.92
C ALA A 405 6.19 5.53 -6.78
N ILE A 406 5.93 5.56 -8.08
CA ILE A 406 6.84 6.10 -9.10
C ILE A 406 6.15 7.20 -9.91
N PRO A 407 6.88 8.23 -10.39
CA PRO A 407 6.25 9.33 -11.12
C PRO A 407 5.75 8.93 -12.51
N ARG A 408 6.27 7.84 -13.06
CA ARG A 408 5.87 7.25 -14.35
C ARG A 408 6.46 5.84 -14.51
N HIS A 409 5.79 4.96 -15.22
CA HIS A 409 6.24 3.57 -15.42
C HIS A 409 7.52 3.42 -16.25
N ARG A 410 7.77 4.30 -17.24
CA ARG A 410 8.96 4.21 -18.09
C ARG A 410 10.07 5.12 -17.58
N ASN A 411 11.21 4.54 -17.22
CA ASN A 411 12.38 5.23 -16.66
C ASN A 411 11.99 6.21 -15.54
N PRO A 412 11.43 5.73 -14.43
CA PRO A 412 10.89 6.57 -13.35
C PRO A 412 11.93 7.45 -12.68
N LYS A 413 13.19 7.04 -12.66
CA LYS A 413 14.37 7.69 -12.07
C LYS A 413 14.35 7.79 -10.55
N ILE A 414 13.20 8.06 -9.94
CA ILE A 414 13.00 8.12 -8.49
C ILE A 414 11.77 7.33 -8.07
N ALA A 415 11.78 6.89 -6.83
CA ALA A 415 10.62 6.34 -6.13
C ALA A 415 10.38 7.13 -4.85
N ALA A 416 9.13 7.20 -4.41
CA ALA A 416 8.72 7.71 -3.11
C ALA A 416 8.02 6.58 -2.36
N CYS A 417 8.48 6.27 -1.16
CA CYS A 417 7.96 5.17 -0.36
C CYS A 417 7.53 5.67 1.02
N ALA A 418 6.39 5.24 1.48
CA ALA A 418 5.96 5.39 2.86
C ALA A 418 6.59 4.27 3.69
N TYR A 419 7.39 4.65 4.67
CA TYR A 419 7.98 3.76 5.67
C TYR A 419 7.43 4.16 7.02
N ILE A 420 6.31 3.67 7.36
CA ILE A 420 5.43 3.97 8.49
C ILE A 420 6.06 4.95 9.52
N GLY A 421 6.80 4.45 10.49
CA GLY A 421 7.48 5.27 11.51
C GLY A 421 8.64 6.11 10.99
N SER A 422 9.22 5.74 9.84
CA SER A 422 10.31 6.48 9.19
C SER A 422 9.82 7.59 8.24
N GLY A 423 8.50 7.73 8.05
CA GLY A 423 7.91 8.76 7.18
C GLY A 423 8.03 8.46 5.69
N LEU A 424 7.97 9.52 4.88
CA LEU A 424 8.14 9.45 3.42
C LEU A 424 9.62 9.42 3.08
N ARG A 425 10.06 8.41 2.31
CA ARG A 425 11.44 8.23 1.83
C ARG A 425 11.51 8.37 0.32
N ILE A 426 12.56 9.01 -0.20
CA ILE A 426 12.77 9.24 -1.63
C ILE A 426 14.05 8.54 -2.05
N PHE A 427 13.94 7.71 -3.09
CA PHE A 427 15.06 6.92 -3.58
C PHE A 427 15.35 7.26 -5.05
N ASP A 428 16.64 7.35 -5.39
CA ASP A 428 17.13 7.29 -6.78
C ASP A 428 17.18 5.83 -7.22
N ILE A 429 16.43 5.48 -8.25
CA ILE A 429 16.31 4.13 -8.79
C ILE A 429 16.77 4.05 -10.26
N ARG A 430 17.57 5.02 -10.74
CA ARG A 430 18.12 5.02 -12.12
C ARG A 430 18.97 3.79 -12.43
N ASP A 431 19.65 3.30 -11.41
CA ASP A 431 20.28 1.98 -11.42
C ASP A 431 19.51 1.06 -10.47
N PRO A 432 18.67 0.16 -11.00
CA PRO A 432 17.84 -0.69 -10.15
C PRO A 432 18.63 -1.68 -9.27
N LYS A 433 19.93 -1.88 -9.56
CA LYS A 433 20.82 -2.72 -8.76
C LYS A 433 21.53 -1.96 -7.64
N ARG A 434 21.54 -0.64 -7.68
CA ARG A 434 22.22 0.24 -6.72
C ARG A 434 21.36 1.47 -6.43
N PRO A 435 20.16 1.28 -5.85
CA PRO A 435 19.33 2.37 -5.43
C PRO A 435 20.05 3.19 -4.35
N LYS A 436 19.64 4.46 -4.17
CA LYS A 436 20.20 5.34 -3.14
C LYS A 436 19.07 6.10 -2.48
N GLU A 437 19.09 6.25 -1.17
CA GLU A 437 18.26 7.24 -0.52
C GLU A 437 18.78 8.65 -0.87
N ILE A 438 17.89 9.56 -1.23
CA ILE A 438 18.24 10.93 -1.66
C ILE A 438 17.46 12.00 -0.90
N GLY A 439 16.50 11.63 -0.08
CA GLY A 439 15.75 12.57 0.73
C GLY A 439 14.60 11.92 1.50
N TYR A 440 14.07 12.65 2.47
CA TYR A 440 12.93 12.20 3.28
C TYR A 440 12.16 13.36 3.90
N HIS A 441 10.94 13.06 4.34
CA HIS A 441 10.13 13.92 5.18
C HIS A 441 9.40 13.06 6.22
N ASN A 442 9.67 13.30 7.48
CA ASN A 442 9.04 12.61 8.60
C ASN A 442 8.54 13.62 9.62
N LEU A 443 7.27 13.52 10.02
CA LEU A 443 6.72 14.29 11.13
C LEU A 443 6.15 13.28 12.13
N PRO A 444 6.97 12.80 13.07
CA PRO A 444 6.51 11.89 14.11
C PRO A 444 5.42 12.54 14.95
N ALA A 445 4.34 11.79 15.23
CA ALA A 445 3.38 12.16 16.28
C ALA A 445 3.93 11.77 17.66
N ASP A 446 3.27 12.17 18.73
CA ASP A 446 3.66 11.83 20.11
C ASP A 446 3.78 10.30 20.35
N SER A 447 3.09 9.51 19.54
CA SER A 447 3.09 8.03 19.56
C SER A 447 3.83 7.37 18.39
N GLY A 448 4.66 8.11 17.66
CA GLY A 448 5.29 7.70 16.41
C GLY A 448 4.57 8.26 15.17
N GLY A 449 5.28 8.30 14.04
CA GLY A 449 4.73 8.65 12.73
C GLY A 449 4.02 7.44 12.11
N TYR A 450 3.00 7.70 11.29
CA TYR A 450 2.24 6.68 10.58
C TYR A 450 2.06 7.05 9.11
N ALA A 451 3.16 7.25 8.39
CA ALA A 451 3.14 7.48 6.94
C ALA A 451 2.84 6.15 6.22
N MET A 452 1.57 5.83 6.05
CA MET A 452 1.13 4.55 5.48
C MET A 452 0.65 4.66 4.03
N ALA A 453 0.32 5.87 3.55
CA ALA A 453 -0.33 5.99 2.27
C ALA A 453 0.58 5.72 1.08
N LYS A 454 0.03 5.12 0.03
CA LYS A 454 0.64 5.17 -1.30
C LYS A 454 0.81 6.64 -1.70
N PRO A 455 2.05 7.12 -1.87
CA PRO A 455 2.28 8.50 -2.28
C PRO A 455 1.86 8.74 -3.73
N VAL A 456 1.63 9.99 -4.09
CA VAL A 456 1.44 10.38 -5.48
C VAL A 456 2.34 11.56 -5.86
N PHE A 457 2.86 11.54 -7.07
CA PHE A 457 3.70 12.61 -7.60
C PHE A 457 2.86 13.68 -8.32
N ASP A 458 3.05 14.95 -7.93
CA ASP A 458 2.72 16.11 -8.74
C ASP A 458 3.98 16.57 -9.47
N ARG A 459 4.13 16.09 -10.72
CA ARG A 459 5.35 16.25 -11.50
C ARG A 459 5.61 17.71 -11.87
N ASP A 460 4.58 18.44 -12.21
CA ASP A 460 4.70 19.83 -12.67
C ASP A 460 5.21 20.76 -11.57
N ARG A 461 4.88 20.43 -10.32
CA ARG A 461 5.29 21.18 -9.13
C ARG A 461 6.48 20.58 -8.39
N LYS A 462 7.01 19.43 -8.86
CA LYS A 462 8.08 18.64 -8.19
C LYS A 462 7.71 18.31 -6.74
N GLN A 463 6.46 17.85 -6.54
CA GLN A 463 5.92 17.52 -5.23
C GLN A 463 5.57 16.04 -5.14
N VAL A 464 5.57 15.55 -3.91
CA VAL A 464 4.99 14.26 -3.51
C VAL A 464 3.91 14.54 -2.48
N TRP A 465 2.75 13.94 -2.68
CA TRP A 465 1.64 14.03 -1.73
C TRP A 465 1.45 12.67 -1.07
N TYR A 466 1.23 12.65 0.23
CA TYR A 466 0.97 11.44 0.99
C TYR A 466 0.07 11.77 2.19
N THR A 467 -0.45 10.74 2.84
CA THR A 467 -1.17 10.87 4.10
C THR A 467 -0.47 10.11 5.22
N ASP A 468 -0.67 10.59 6.42
CA ASP A 468 -0.26 10.00 7.67
C ASP A 468 -1.50 9.82 8.54
N PHE A 469 -1.67 8.67 9.17
CA PHE A 469 -2.84 8.35 9.98
C PHE A 469 -3.09 9.34 11.12
N SER A 470 -2.03 9.85 11.72
CA SER A 470 -2.08 10.73 12.89
C SER A 470 -1.97 12.21 12.54
N ASN A 471 -1.50 12.52 11.32
CA ASN A 471 -1.11 13.88 10.95
C ASN A 471 -1.84 14.43 9.71
N GLY A 472 -2.66 13.63 9.02
CA GLY A 472 -3.45 14.06 7.87
C GLY A 472 -2.69 14.04 6.55
N PHE A 473 -3.10 14.88 5.62
CA PHE A 473 -2.55 14.98 4.26
C PHE A 473 -1.38 15.96 4.21
N PHE A 474 -0.33 15.59 3.47
CA PHE A 474 0.88 16.38 3.24
C PHE A 474 1.13 16.58 1.75
N ALA A 475 1.49 17.80 1.36
CA ALA A 475 2.15 18.11 0.11
C ALA A 475 3.60 18.54 0.40
N VAL A 476 4.56 17.78 -0.12
CA VAL A 476 5.99 17.98 0.13
C VAL A 476 6.69 18.25 -1.20
N ARG A 477 7.52 19.27 -1.27
CA ARG A 477 8.34 19.61 -2.44
C ARG A 477 9.74 19.02 -2.30
N LEU A 478 10.25 18.39 -3.36
CA LEU A 478 11.65 17.97 -3.46
C LEU A 478 12.52 19.18 -3.78
N THR A 479 13.61 19.35 -3.03
CA THR A 479 14.55 20.50 -3.09
C THR A 479 15.97 20.00 -3.37
N ASN A 480 16.95 20.92 -3.37
CA ASN A 480 18.37 20.59 -3.53
C ASN A 480 18.65 19.68 -4.74
N ASP A 481 17.92 19.93 -5.85
CA ASP A 481 18.09 19.27 -7.14
C ASP A 481 17.93 17.75 -7.15
N ILE A 482 17.33 17.16 -6.10
CA ILE A 482 17.03 15.72 -6.11
C ILE A 482 15.89 15.33 -7.06
N TRP A 483 15.15 16.31 -7.61
CA TRP A 483 14.19 16.05 -8.69
C TRP A 483 14.93 15.89 -10.00
N PRO A 484 14.96 14.69 -10.62
CA PRO A 484 15.75 14.47 -11.83
C PRO A 484 15.23 15.24 -13.04
N SER A 485 16.13 15.78 -13.84
CA SER A 485 15.77 16.38 -15.13
C SER A 485 15.07 15.39 -16.05
N GLY A 486 14.06 15.86 -16.80
CA GLY A 486 13.31 15.07 -17.79
C GLY A 486 12.40 13.97 -17.17
N LEU A 487 11.93 14.16 -15.94
CA LEU A 487 10.82 13.40 -15.35
C LEU A 487 9.48 13.91 -15.83
#